data_ddc63babc0d4a1bd6b9ca89af93ce575
#
_entry.id   ddc63babc0d4a1bd6b9ca89af93ce575
#
_cell.length_a   1.000
_cell.length_b   1.000
_cell.length_c   1.000
_cell.angle_alpha   90.00
_cell.angle_beta   90.00
_cell.angle_gamma   90.00
#
_symmetry.space_group_name_H-M   'P 1'
#
loop_
_entity.id
_entity.type
_entity.pdbx_description
1 polymer ?
#
loop_
_entity_poly.entity_id
_entity_poly.type
_entity_poly.pdbx_seq_one_letter_code
_entity_poly.pdbx_strand_id
1 'polypeptide(L)'
;CIRKAYDALEADSSIAVTIVNVGNRFKADSKGGRLNRLMFGRELINDLIDYIDCERAENRRKKQNSFYNDTDDNYVFLTRNGNPYLTAQREIIVRQIPKPMWNDKAPTIILKNGQSLRNELKRFLLKIKKNNSAFCDFSFHDLRATAGMNVVRSMRAASYPDSKIFDHVRQFLNHRNIKTTETYLDFDSELTEFNDIQEAFGSMFYGDK
;
A
#
# COMPACT_ATOMS: atom_id res chain seq x y z
N CYS A 1 -8.02 -8.90 10.67
CA CYS A 1 -7.09 -7.75 10.80
C CYS A 1 -7.82 -6.41 10.60
N ILE A 2 -8.49 -6.19 9.46
CA ILE A 2 -9.14 -4.89 9.16
C ILE A 2 -10.30 -4.62 10.13
N ARG A 3 -11.21 -5.58 10.38
CA ARG A 3 -12.29 -5.38 11.35
C ARG A 3 -11.78 -5.04 12.75
N LYS A 4 -10.74 -5.73 13.25
CA LYS A 4 -10.13 -5.36 14.54
C LYS A 4 -9.54 -3.97 14.56
N ALA A 5 -8.99 -3.51 13.45
CA ALA A 5 -8.50 -2.14 13.32
C ALA A 5 -9.65 -1.13 13.32
N TYR A 6 -10.75 -1.46 12.65
CA TYR A 6 -11.99 -0.68 12.67
C TYR A 6 -12.59 -0.59 14.08
N ASP A 7 -12.76 -1.73 14.76
CA ASP A 7 -13.30 -1.77 16.13
C ASP A 7 -12.49 -0.90 17.09
N ALA A 8 -11.14 -0.90 16.94
CA ALA A 8 -10.27 -0.06 17.76
C ALA A 8 -10.43 1.44 17.47
N LEU A 9 -10.68 1.81 16.20
CA LEU A 9 -10.95 3.20 15.81
C LEU A 9 -12.34 3.67 16.26
N GLU A 10 -13.33 2.79 16.25
CA GLU A 10 -14.69 3.12 16.73
C GLU A 10 -14.73 3.26 18.26
N ALA A 11 -13.92 2.46 18.96
CA ALA A 11 -13.83 2.55 20.42
C ALA A 11 -13.19 3.87 20.91
N ASP A 12 -12.38 4.52 20.10
CA ASP A 12 -11.72 5.78 20.43
C ASP A 12 -11.67 6.72 19.21
N SER A 13 -12.53 7.74 19.22
CA SER A 13 -12.61 8.73 18.14
C SER A 13 -11.38 9.64 18.02
N SER A 14 -10.53 9.70 19.04
CA SER A 14 -9.29 10.50 19.02
C SER A 14 -8.19 9.85 18.19
N ILE A 15 -8.29 8.54 17.92
CA ILE A 15 -7.32 7.81 17.12
C ILE A 15 -7.54 8.09 15.62
N ALA A 16 -6.60 8.80 15.00
CA ALA A 16 -6.64 9.12 13.58
C ALA A 16 -6.03 8.01 12.70
N VAL A 17 -5.11 7.22 13.25
CA VAL A 17 -4.32 6.21 12.53
C VAL A 17 -4.22 4.94 13.34
N THR A 18 -4.43 3.79 12.70
CA THR A 18 -4.21 2.47 13.30
C THR A 18 -3.06 1.74 12.65
N ILE A 19 -2.49 0.76 13.36
CA ILE A 19 -1.37 -0.04 12.88
C ILE A 19 -1.84 -1.47 12.62
N VAL A 20 -1.67 -1.94 11.40
CA VAL A 20 -1.87 -3.33 11.01
C VAL A 20 -0.51 -4.00 10.84
N ASN A 21 -0.23 -4.99 11.67
CA ASN A 21 1.00 -5.77 11.57
C ASN A 21 0.85 -6.83 10.47
N VAL A 22 1.88 -6.95 9.62
CA VAL A 22 1.96 -7.92 8.53
C VAL A 22 3.27 -8.71 8.58
N GLY A 23 3.28 -9.91 8.04
CA GLY A 23 4.43 -10.81 8.02
C GLY A 23 4.07 -12.22 8.43
N ASN A 24 5.02 -13.16 8.42
CA ASN A 24 4.77 -14.61 8.65
C ASN A 24 4.06 -14.95 9.96
N ARG A 25 4.14 -14.08 10.97
CA ARG A 25 3.49 -14.28 12.28
C ARG A 25 2.06 -13.73 12.33
N PHE A 26 1.60 -13.08 11.27
CA PHE A 26 0.30 -12.41 11.21
C PHE A 26 -0.58 -13.01 10.11
N LYS A 27 -1.87 -12.64 10.12
CA LYS A 27 -2.84 -13.10 9.11
C LYS A 27 -2.58 -12.50 7.73
N ALA A 28 -1.86 -11.38 7.64
CA ALA A 28 -1.49 -10.72 6.39
C ALA A 28 0.00 -10.90 6.11
N ASP A 29 0.33 -11.45 4.96
CA ASP A 29 1.69 -11.68 4.53
C ASP A 29 2.38 -10.38 4.08
N SER A 30 3.71 -10.36 4.22
CA SER A 30 4.58 -9.35 3.62
C SER A 30 5.58 -9.99 2.65
N LYS A 31 6.14 -9.19 1.74
CA LYS A 31 7.17 -9.66 0.81
C LYS A 31 8.37 -10.23 1.59
N GLY A 32 8.63 -11.53 1.40
CA GLY A 32 9.70 -12.25 2.10
C GLY A 32 9.39 -12.53 3.57
N GLY A 33 8.12 -12.53 3.97
CA GLY A 33 7.65 -12.95 5.29
C GLY A 33 8.04 -12.04 6.46
N ARG A 34 8.53 -10.83 6.18
CA ARG A 34 9.05 -9.94 7.21
C ARG A 34 7.96 -9.28 8.01
N LEU A 35 8.28 -9.05 9.27
CA LEU A 35 7.49 -8.15 10.09
C LEU A 35 7.51 -6.73 9.49
N ASN A 36 6.33 -6.20 9.22
CA ASN A 36 6.13 -4.81 8.85
C ASN A 36 4.89 -4.26 9.55
N ARG A 37 4.88 -2.94 9.73
CA ARG A 37 3.75 -2.20 10.31
C ARG A 37 3.19 -1.28 9.24
N LEU A 38 1.93 -1.55 8.86
CA LEU A 38 1.22 -0.68 7.93
C LEU A 38 0.36 0.28 8.73
N MET A 39 0.51 1.56 8.46
CA MET A 39 -0.32 2.61 9.06
C MET A 39 -1.51 2.90 8.15
N PHE A 40 -2.70 2.83 8.70
CA PHE A 40 -3.95 3.12 7.98
C PHE A 40 -4.67 4.26 8.68
N GLY A 41 -4.99 5.31 7.93
CA GLY A 41 -5.88 6.37 8.39
C GLY A 41 -7.30 5.84 8.57
N ARG A 42 -8.10 6.51 9.40
CA ARG A 42 -9.50 6.18 9.68
C ARG A 42 -10.33 6.06 8.40
N GLU A 43 -10.22 7.03 7.50
CA GLU A 43 -10.96 7.03 6.22
C GLU A 43 -10.69 5.77 5.40
N LEU A 44 -9.42 5.38 5.27
CA LEU A 44 -9.06 4.18 4.52
C LEU A 44 -9.60 2.89 5.18
N ILE A 45 -9.65 2.83 6.52
CA ILE A 45 -10.24 1.69 7.23
C ILE A 45 -11.76 1.64 6.97
N ASN A 46 -12.44 2.78 7.01
CA ASN A 46 -13.87 2.85 6.70
C ASN A 46 -14.16 2.40 5.27
N ASP A 47 -13.42 2.91 4.28
CA ASP A 47 -13.54 2.48 2.88
C ASP A 47 -13.32 0.96 2.70
N LEU A 48 -12.36 0.40 3.46
CA LEU A 48 -12.10 -1.04 3.43
C LEU A 48 -13.25 -1.85 4.07
N ILE A 49 -13.86 -1.36 5.14
CA ILE A 49 -15.04 -2.01 5.75
C ILE A 49 -16.24 -1.94 4.82
N ASP A 50 -16.52 -0.76 4.25
CA ASP A 50 -17.61 -0.58 3.27
C ASP A 50 -17.42 -1.53 2.08
N TYR A 51 -16.19 -1.68 1.59
CA TYR A 51 -15.90 -2.66 0.55
C TYR A 51 -16.10 -4.10 1.03
N ILE A 52 -15.62 -4.47 2.22
CA ILE A 52 -15.75 -5.83 2.78
C ILE A 52 -17.23 -6.20 2.91
N ASP A 53 -18.06 -5.27 3.33
CA ASP A 53 -19.49 -5.50 3.61
C ASP A 53 -20.38 -5.30 2.39
N CYS A 54 -19.83 -4.82 1.25
CA CYS A 54 -20.63 -4.69 0.03
C CYS A 54 -20.98 -6.07 -0.57
N GLU A 55 -22.16 -6.15 -1.17
CA GLU A 55 -22.69 -7.36 -1.84
C GLU A 55 -21.68 -7.98 -2.83
N ARG A 56 -20.96 -7.14 -3.56
CA ARG A 56 -19.95 -7.61 -4.53
C ARG A 56 -18.81 -8.39 -3.87
N ALA A 57 -18.32 -7.94 -2.72
CA ALA A 57 -17.25 -8.63 -1.99
C ALA A 57 -17.78 -9.91 -1.35
N GLU A 58 -18.96 -9.86 -0.75
CA GLU A 58 -19.65 -11.01 -0.19
C GLU A 58 -19.88 -12.12 -1.24
N ASN A 59 -20.42 -11.75 -2.39
CA ASN A 59 -20.63 -12.68 -3.51
C ASN A 59 -19.33 -13.31 -4.02
N ARG A 60 -18.19 -12.63 -3.91
CA ARG A 60 -16.86 -13.20 -4.24
C ARG A 60 -16.38 -14.18 -3.17
N ARG A 61 -16.61 -13.89 -1.89
CA ARG A 61 -16.25 -14.79 -0.79
C ARG A 61 -17.05 -16.09 -0.81
N LYS A 62 -18.30 -16.04 -1.21
CA LYS A 62 -19.21 -17.21 -1.34
C LYS A 62 -18.90 -18.10 -2.56
N LYS A 63 -17.99 -17.69 -3.46
CA LYS A 63 -17.63 -18.52 -4.62
C LYS A 63 -16.87 -19.78 -4.18
N GLN A 64 -17.05 -20.87 -4.95
CA GLN A 64 -16.41 -22.17 -4.69
C GLN A 64 -14.87 -22.10 -4.63
N ASN A 65 -14.28 -21.14 -5.35
CA ASN A 65 -12.81 -20.94 -5.38
C ASN A 65 -12.27 -20.12 -4.19
N SER A 66 -13.14 -19.64 -3.31
CA SER A 66 -12.73 -18.92 -2.10
C SER A 66 -12.38 -19.93 -1.01
N PHE A 67 -11.09 -20.02 -0.66
CA PHE A 67 -10.60 -21.01 0.29
C PHE A 67 -11.17 -20.86 1.70
N TYR A 68 -11.35 -19.62 2.14
CA TYR A 68 -11.86 -19.33 3.50
C TYR A 68 -13.38 -19.09 3.54
N ASN A 69 -14.07 -19.25 2.41
CA ASN A 69 -15.50 -18.96 2.30
C ASN A 69 -15.85 -17.53 2.79
N ASP A 70 -17.09 -17.32 3.23
CA ASP A 70 -17.55 -16.03 3.75
C ASP A 70 -17.22 -15.88 5.23
N THR A 71 -15.95 -15.75 5.55
CA THR A 71 -15.44 -15.57 6.92
C THR A 71 -14.50 -14.38 6.99
N ASP A 72 -14.28 -13.85 8.21
CA ASP A 72 -13.33 -12.76 8.48
C ASP A 72 -11.85 -13.15 8.26
N ASP A 73 -11.56 -14.41 8.06
CA ASP A 73 -10.23 -14.91 7.73
C ASP A 73 -9.91 -14.86 6.24
N ASN A 74 -10.92 -14.52 5.40
CA ASN A 74 -10.75 -14.44 3.96
C ASN A 74 -9.94 -13.19 3.53
N TYR A 75 -9.51 -13.22 2.28
CA TYR A 75 -8.84 -12.08 1.65
C TYR A 75 -9.82 -10.91 1.48
N VAL A 76 -9.33 -9.71 1.71
CA VAL A 76 -10.12 -8.48 1.47
C VAL A 76 -10.46 -8.38 -0.01
N PHE A 77 -9.47 -8.61 -0.88
CA PHE A 77 -9.66 -8.50 -2.34
C PHE A 77 -9.59 -9.88 -3.01
N LEU A 78 -10.69 -10.25 -3.62
CA LEU A 78 -10.82 -11.46 -4.43
C LEU A 78 -11.13 -11.12 -5.89
N THR A 79 -10.72 -11.97 -6.79
CA THR A 79 -11.12 -11.89 -8.21
C THR A 79 -12.62 -12.18 -8.38
N ARG A 80 -13.17 -11.93 -9.57
CA ARG A 80 -14.58 -12.24 -9.88
C ARG A 80 -14.96 -13.70 -9.59
N ASN A 81 -13.99 -14.62 -9.69
CA ASN A 81 -14.20 -16.05 -9.49
C ASN A 81 -13.93 -16.51 -8.05
N GLY A 82 -13.70 -15.59 -7.11
CA GLY A 82 -13.41 -15.91 -5.70
C GLY A 82 -11.95 -16.31 -5.40
N ASN A 83 -11.05 -16.30 -6.39
CA ASN A 83 -9.63 -16.58 -6.15
C ASN A 83 -8.93 -15.35 -5.56
N PRO A 84 -7.93 -15.51 -4.68
CA PRO A 84 -7.07 -14.41 -4.29
C PRO A 84 -6.23 -13.94 -5.48
N TYR A 85 -5.77 -12.69 -5.45
CA TYR A 85 -4.77 -12.20 -6.43
C TYR A 85 -3.38 -12.78 -6.19
N LEU A 86 -3.10 -13.16 -4.94
CA LEU A 86 -1.90 -13.88 -4.51
C LEU A 86 -2.31 -14.80 -3.36
N THR A 87 -1.96 -16.09 -3.44
CA THR A 87 -2.20 -17.02 -2.35
C THR A 87 -1.20 -16.77 -1.22
N ALA A 88 -1.70 -16.54 -0.02
CA ALA A 88 -0.88 -16.28 1.16
C ALA A 88 -0.08 -17.53 1.56
N GLN A 89 1.11 -17.33 2.10
CA GLN A 89 1.97 -18.43 2.55
C GLN A 89 1.28 -19.31 3.59
N ARG A 90 0.50 -18.70 4.49
CA ARG A 90 -0.31 -19.41 5.47
C ARG A 90 -1.28 -20.40 4.81
N GLU A 91 -1.97 -19.99 3.76
CA GLU A 91 -2.88 -20.84 3.01
C GLU A 91 -2.14 -21.98 2.31
N ILE A 92 -0.98 -21.71 1.72
CA ILE A 92 -0.13 -22.71 1.07
C ILE A 92 0.27 -23.78 2.09
N ILE A 93 0.72 -23.39 3.26
CA ILE A 93 1.09 -24.32 4.35
C ILE A 93 -0.10 -25.19 4.77
N VAL A 94 -1.27 -24.56 4.99
CA VAL A 94 -2.49 -25.30 5.38
C VAL A 94 -2.90 -26.31 4.31
N ARG A 95 -2.76 -25.99 3.02
CA ARG A 95 -3.08 -26.90 1.90
C ARG A 95 -2.09 -28.05 1.75
N GLN A 96 -0.86 -27.89 2.22
CA GLN A 96 0.15 -28.94 2.18
C GLN A 96 -0.07 -30.02 3.27
N ILE A 97 -0.89 -29.73 4.28
CA ILE A 97 -1.24 -30.71 5.30
C ILE A 97 -2.28 -31.68 4.73
N PRO A 98 -1.99 -32.99 4.62
CA PRO A 98 -2.95 -33.98 4.13
C PRO A 98 -4.21 -33.96 5.00
N LYS A 99 -5.34 -33.59 4.43
CA LYS A 99 -6.64 -33.68 5.08
C LYS A 99 -7.51 -34.63 4.28
N PRO A 100 -8.15 -35.63 4.94
CA PRO A 100 -9.01 -36.61 4.25
C PRO A 100 -10.26 -35.98 3.61
N MET A 101 -10.50 -34.66 3.78
CA MET A 101 -11.70 -33.98 3.32
C MET A 101 -11.48 -32.91 2.25
N TRP A 102 -10.30 -32.81 1.64
CA TRP A 102 -10.15 -31.92 0.48
C TRP A 102 -10.79 -32.58 -0.72
N ASN A 103 -11.95 -32.07 -1.16
CA ASN A 103 -12.51 -32.43 -2.45
C ASN A 103 -11.48 -32.15 -3.53
N ASP A 104 -11.47 -32.93 -4.63
CA ASP A 104 -10.59 -32.81 -5.81
C ASP A 104 -10.60 -31.43 -6.48
N LYS A 105 -11.35 -30.49 -5.95
CA LYS A 105 -11.53 -29.11 -6.41
C LYS A 105 -10.87 -28.04 -5.54
N ALA A 106 -9.77 -28.37 -4.86
CA ALA A 106 -9.03 -27.33 -4.13
C ALA A 106 -8.67 -26.15 -5.06
N PRO A 107 -8.97 -24.91 -4.66
CA PRO A 107 -8.70 -23.74 -5.52
C PRO A 107 -7.22 -23.67 -5.89
N THR A 108 -6.93 -23.25 -7.12
CA THR A 108 -5.55 -23.17 -7.63
C THR A 108 -4.71 -22.21 -6.78
N ILE A 109 -3.50 -22.65 -6.41
CA ILE A 109 -2.51 -21.77 -5.75
C ILE A 109 -2.02 -20.74 -6.78
N ILE A 110 -2.14 -19.45 -6.44
CA ILE A 110 -1.79 -18.35 -7.32
C ILE A 110 -0.55 -17.64 -6.77
N LEU A 111 0.57 -17.83 -7.45
CA LEU A 111 1.87 -17.22 -7.13
C LEU A 111 2.18 -16.03 -8.07
N LYS A 112 1.20 -15.18 -8.34
CA LYS A 112 1.38 -14.07 -9.27
C LYS A 112 2.13 -12.91 -8.61
N ASN A 113 2.98 -12.26 -9.38
CA ASN A 113 3.85 -11.16 -8.96
C ASN A 113 3.21 -9.76 -9.11
N GLY A 114 1.88 -9.66 -9.12
CA GLY A 114 1.17 -8.38 -9.29
C GLY A 114 1.13 -7.87 -10.74
N GLN A 115 1.45 -8.69 -11.75
CA GLN A 115 1.42 -8.28 -13.16
C GLN A 115 0.03 -7.80 -13.61
N SER A 116 -1.04 -8.44 -13.12
CA SER A 116 -2.41 -8.03 -13.45
C SER A 116 -2.70 -6.61 -12.98
N LEU A 117 -2.27 -6.23 -11.76
CA LEU A 117 -2.44 -4.87 -11.23
C LEU A 117 -1.64 -3.84 -12.03
N ARG A 118 -0.40 -4.18 -12.42
CA ARG A 118 0.40 -3.31 -13.29
C ARG A 118 -0.23 -3.10 -14.65
N ASN A 119 -0.82 -4.15 -15.24
CA ASN A 119 -1.51 -4.03 -16.51
C ASN A 119 -2.78 -3.18 -16.40
N GLU A 120 -3.54 -3.30 -15.32
CA GLU A 120 -4.70 -2.43 -15.08
C GLU A 120 -4.30 -0.97 -14.88
N LEU A 121 -3.22 -0.70 -14.13
CA LEU A 121 -2.67 0.65 -14.00
C LEU A 121 -2.31 1.23 -15.38
N LYS A 122 -1.59 0.47 -16.22
CA LYS A 122 -1.26 0.92 -17.58
C LYS A 122 -2.48 1.25 -18.41
N ARG A 123 -3.54 0.41 -18.36
CA ARG A 123 -4.80 0.68 -19.06
C ARG A 123 -5.47 1.96 -18.55
N PHE A 124 -5.43 2.18 -17.25
CA PHE A 124 -5.98 3.38 -16.63
C PHE A 124 -5.23 4.63 -17.08
N LEU A 125 -3.90 4.60 -17.05
CA LEU A 125 -3.04 5.70 -17.51
C LEU A 125 -3.28 6.04 -18.99
N LEU A 126 -3.42 5.03 -19.85
CA LEU A 126 -3.77 5.24 -21.26
C LEU A 126 -5.13 5.94 -21.44
N LYS A 127 -6.13 5.65 -20.58
CA LYS A 127 -7.42 6.36 -20.61
C LYS A 127 -7.27 7.82 -20.19
N ILE A 128 -6.48 8.11 -19.16
CA ILE A 128 -6.23 9.48 -18.71
C ILE A 128 -5.52 10.27 -19.83
N LYS A 129 -4.48 9.69 -20.45
CA LYS A 129 -3.72 10.35 -21.52
C LYS A 129 -4.53 10.68 -22.76
N LYS A 130 -5.61 9.94 -23.04
CA LYS A 130 -6.55 10.29 -24.11
C LYS A 130 -7.21 11.65 -23.88
N ASN A 131 -7.47 12.00 -22.62
CA ASN A 131 -8.14 13.23 -22.23
C ASN A 131 -7.14 14.34 -21.83
N ASN A 132 -5.94 13.95 -21.43
CA ASN A 132 -4.85 14.84 -21.02
C ASN A 132 -3.51 14.27 -21.49
N SER A 133 -3.04 14.69 -22.66
CA SER A 133 -1.80 14.19 -23.26
C SER A 133 -0.54 14.57 -22.47
N ALA A 134 -0.60 15.62 -21.67
CA ALA A 134 0.49 16.07 -20.80
C ALA A 134 0.61 15.26 -19.51
N PHE A 135 -0.34 14.34 -19.24
CA PHE A 135 -0.29 13.54 -18.03
C PHE A 135 0.90 12.57 -18.04
N CYS A 136 1.74 12.63 -16.99
CA CYS A 136 2.91 11.77 -16.86
C CYS A 136 2.55 10.36 -16.42
N ASP A 137 3.22 9.35 -16.99
CA ASP A 137 3.10 7.98 -16.51
C ASP A 137 3.72 7.83 -15.12
N PHE A 138 3.13 6.97 -14.31
CA PHE A 138 3.68 6.58 -13.03
C PHE A 138 3.48 5.08 -12.76
N SER A 139 4.27 4.53 -11.87
CA SER A 139 4.17 3.17 -11.37
C SER A 139 3.74 3.14 -9.89
N PHE A 140 3.37 1.97 -9.37
CA PHE A 140 3.15 1.82 -7.94
C PHE A 140 4.40 2.12 -7.10
N HIS A 141 5.58 2.02 -7.69
CA HIS A 141 6.83 2.36 -7.00
C HIS A 141 6.96 3.87 -6.81
N ASP A 142 6.53 4.65 -7.81
CA ASP A 142 6.56 6.12 -7.74
C ASP A 142 5.58 6.66 -6.69
N LEU A 143 4.42 6.01 -6.51
CA LEU A 143 3.51 6.36 -5.41
C LEU A 143 4.17 6.16 -4.03
N ARG A 144 4.99 5.11 -3.91
CA ARG A 144 5.75 4.88 -2.68
C ARG A 144 6.83 5.94 -2.49
N ALA A 145 7.53 6.32 -3.56
CA ALA A 145 8.50 7.40 -3.54
C ALA A 145 7.83 8.73 -3.13
N THR A 146 6.71 9.08 -3.75
CA THR A 146 5.92 10.27 -3.40
C THR A 146 5.51 10.27 -1.92
N ALA A 147 5.04 9.15 -1.39
CA ALA A 147 4.69 9.05 0.03
C ALA A 147 5.90 9.31 0.93
N GLY A 148 7.08 8.77 0.59
CA GLY A 148 8.33 9.03 1.31
C GLY A 148 8.73 10.50 1.28
N MET A 149 8.67 11.13 0.11
CA MET A 149 8.96 12.56 -0.07
C MET A 149 8.00 13.45 0.72
N ASN A 150 6.71 13.12 0.76
CA ASN A 150 5.74 13.87 1.55
C ASN A 150 6.06 13.80 3.04
N VAL A 151 6.54 12.66 3.54
CA VAL A 151 6.99 12.53 4.93
C VAL A 151 8.22 13.40 5.19
N VAL A 152 9.23 13.38 4.29
CA VAL A 152 10.42 14.25 4.39
C VAL A 152 10.00 15.72 4.51
N ARG A 153 9.19 16.20 3.57
CA ARG A 153 8.73 17.60 3.53
C ARG A 153 7.95 17.99 4.78
N SER A 154 7.02 17.14 5.22
CA SER A 154 6.23 17.40 6.43
C SER A 154 7.11 17.50 7.68
N MET A 155 8.11 16.63 7.81
CA MET A 155 9.01 16.66 8.95
C MET A 155 10.00 17.84 8.90
N ARG A 156 10.49 18.24 7.72
CA ARG A 156 11.29 19.44 7.54
C ARG A 156 10.49 20.70 7.89
N ALA A 157 9.26 20.81 7.40
CA ALA A 157 8.35 21.90 7.75
C ALA A 157 8.11 22.01 9.27
N ALA A 158 8.12 20.88 9.98
CA ALA A 158 8.03 20.81 11.43
C ALA A 158 9.40 20.95 12.14
N SER A 159 10.46 21.32 11.41
CA SER A 159 11.82 21.57 11.93
C SER A 159 12.48 20.36 12.62
N TYR A 160 12.16 19.14 12.20
CA TYR A 160 12.87 17.97 12.68
C TYR A 160 14.29 17.89 12.07
N PRO A 161 15.30 17.45 12.84
CA PRO A 161 16.64 17.28 12.32
C PRO A 161 16.71 16.12 11.32
N ASP A 162 17.56 16.21 10.29
CA ASP A 162 17.67 15.24 9.20
C ASP A 162 17.92 13.81 9.67
N SER A 163 18.66 13.61 10.78
CA SER A 163 18.86 12.28 11.35
C SER A 163 17.55 11.60 11.79
N LYS A 164 16.62 12.36 12.37
CA LYS A 164 15.29 11.85 12.76
C LYS A 164 14.39 11.64 11.54
N ILE A 165 14.45 12.54 10.56
CA ILE A 165 13.74 12.40 9.29
C ILE A 165 14.18 11.11 8.60
N PHE A 166 15.48 10.90 8.49
CA PHE A 166 16.07 9.71 7.90
C PHE A 166 15.56 8.41 8.55
N ASP A 167 15.66 8.32 9.87
CA ASP A 167 15.20 7.13 10.59
C ASP A 167 13.70 6.89 10.42
N HIS A 168 12.90 7.95 10.46
CA HIS A 168 11.45 7.85 10.30
C HIS A 168 11.06 7.40 8.89
N VAL A 169 11.63 8.01 7.85
CA VAL A 169 11.37 7.66 6.44
C VAL A 169 11.84 6.23 6.15
N ARG A 170 12.99 5.81 6.70
CA ARG A 170 13.48 4.44 6.57
C ARG A 170 12.51 3.43 7.16
N GLN A 171 11.98 3.70 8.34
CA GLN A 171 10.97 2.85 9.00
C GLN A 171 9.64 2.87 8.24
N PHE A 172 9.15 4.03 7.87
CA PHE A 172 7.90 4.22 7.13
C PHE A 172 7.92 3.47 5.79
N LEU A 173 9.00 3.59 5.04
CA LEU A 173 9.19 2.89 3.77
C LEU A 173 9.71 1.46 3.94
N ASN A 174 10.02 1.01 5.15
CA ASN A 174 10.61 -0.31 5.41
C ASN A 174 11.83 -0.61 4.51
N HIS A 175 12.72 0.39 4.35
CA HIS A 175 13.92 0.24 3.54
C HIS A 175 14.98 -0.57 4.28
N ARG A 176 15.57 -1.54 3.58
CA ARG A 176 16.70 -2.33 4.09
C ARG A 176 18.01 -1.58 3.99
N ASN A 177 18.22 -0.97 2.84
CA ASN A 177 19.46 -0.28 2.51
C ASN A 177 19.32 1.18 2.91
N ILE A 178 20.27 1.64 3.68
CA ILE A 178 20.41 3.02 4.12
C ILE A 178 20.49 3.95 2.91
N LYS A 179 21.32 3.59 1.92
CA LYS A 179 21.50 4.37 0.69
C LYS A 179 20.19 4.67 -0.05
N THR A 180 19.23 3.74 -0.02
CA THR A 180 17.92 3.97 -0.64
C THR A 180 17.14 5.10 0.05
N THR A 181 17.35 5.32 1.33
CA THR A 181 16.67 6.40 2.07
C THR A 181 17.43 7.71 1.91
N GLU A 182 18.77 7.69 1.85
CA GLU A 182 19.61 8.85 1.58
C GLU A 182 19.21 9.53 0.28
N THR A 183 18.98 8.76 -0.80
CA THR A 183 18.52 9.29 -2.09
C THR A 183 17.26 10.16 -1.98
N TYR A 184 16.37 9.90 -1.03
CA TYR A 184 15.17 10.74 -0.83
C TYR A 184 15.50 12.10 -0.20
N LEU A 185 16.44 12.12 0.76
CA LEU A 185 16.85 13.35 1.42
C LEU A 185 17.66 14.23 0.48
N ASP A 186 18.57 13.62 -0.27
CA ASP A 186 19.40 14.30 -1.26
C ASP A 186 18.54 14.93 -2.35
N PHE A 187 17.59 14.16 -2.91
CA PHE A 187 16.69 14.65 -3.95
C PHE A 187 15.83 15.84 -3.49
N ASP A 188 15.33 15.79 -2.25
CA ASP A 188 14.53 16.90 -1.72
C ASP A 188 15.39 18.14 -1.48
N SER A 189 16.62 17.98 -1.03
CA SER A 189 17.57 19.08 -0.84
C SER A 189 17.93 19.73 -2.18
N GLU A 190 18.29 18.93 -3.18
CA GLU A 190 18.58 19.40 -4.54
C GLU A 190 17.39 20.12 -5.17
N LEU A 191 16.17 19.59 -5.00
CA LEU A 191 14.96 20.22 -5.54
C LEU A 191 14.65 21.55 -4.86
N THR A 192 14.88 21.66 -3.54
CA THR A 192 14.69 22.91 -2.79
C THR A 192 15.70 23.96 -3.26
N GLU A 193 16.98 23.59 -3.32
CA GLU A 193 18.03 24.46 -3.81
C GLU A 193 17.77 24.96 -5.25
N PHE A 194 17.32 24.07 -6.14
CA PHE A 194 16.95 24.43 -7.50
C PHE A 194 15.78 25.43 -7.56
N ASN A 195 14.76 25.25 -6.74
CA ASN A 195 13.62 26.16 -6.67
C ASN A 195 14.05 27.53 -6.12
N ASP A 196 14.87 27.57 -5.07
CA ASP A 196 15.40 28.82 -4.49
C ASP A 196 16.24 29.60 -5.52
N ILE A 197 17.05 28.88 -6.31
CA ILE A 197 17.80 29.48 -7.42
C ILE A 197 16.86 30.03 -8.50
N GLN A 198 15.82 29.29 -8.88
CA GLN A 198 14.84 29.73 -9.87
C GLN A 198 14.06 30.97 -9.40
N GLU A 199 13.65 31.02 -8.14
CA GLU A 199 12.98 32.18 -7.55
C GLU A 199 13.90 33.40 -7.53
N ALA A 200 15.16 33.21 -7.11
CA ALA A 200 16.16 34.28 -7.13
C ALA A 200 16.41 34.80 -8.54
N PHE A 201 16.50 33.92 -9.56
CA PHE A 201 16.61 34.30 -10.96
C PHE A 201 15.34 35.03 -11.44
N GLY A 202 14.17 34.56 -11.09
CA GLY A 202 12.88 35.15 -11.45
C GLY A 202 12.76 36.57 -10.92
N SER A 203 13.09 36.81 -9.66
CA SER A 203 13.07 38.16 -9.04
C SER A 203 14.10 39.09 -9.65
N MET A 204 15.27 38.58 -10.03
CA MET A 204 16.34 39.36 -10.66
C MET A 204 15.98 39.85 -12.07
N PHE A 205 15.23 39.07 -12.86
CA PHE A 205 14.91 39.37 -14.25
C PHE A 205 13.51 39.95 -14.48
N TYR A 206 12.55 39.64 -13.61
CA TYR A 206 11.14 40.04 -13.82
C TYR A 206 10.60 41.00 -12.78
N GLY A 207 11.36 41.30 -11.71
CA GLY A 207 10.93 42.17 -10.61
C GLY A 207 9.78 41.55 -9.80
N ASP A 208 9.72 41.84 -8.52
CA ASP A 208 8.56 41.46 -7.69
C ASP A 208 7.30 42.15 -8.24
N LYS A 209 6.34 41.37 -8.70
CA LYS A 209 5.01 41.86 -9.07
C LYS A 209 4.09 41.86 -7.89
#